data_04e619c852edb5beeb94a6b978429f21
#
_entry.id   04e619c852edb5beeb94a6b978429f21
#
_cell.length_a   1.000
_cell.length_b   1.000
_cell.length_c   1.000
_cell.angle_alpha   90.00
_cell.angle_beta   90.00
_cell.angle_gamma   90.00
#
_symmetry.space_group_name_H-M   'P 1'
#
loop_
_entity.id
_entity.type
_entity.pdbx_description
1 polymer ?
#
loop_
_entity_poly.entity_id
_entity_poly.type
_entity_poly.pdbx_seq_one_letter_code
_entity_poly.pdbx_strand_id
1 'polypeptide(L)'
;MTNLETRPGGALVLFSGGQDSTTCLAWALSRFDRVETVGVRYGQRHDVEMTCRRNVLAAMRAMSADWDARLGPDHELDMSLLGQISDCALTRERALEWEANGVPNTFVPARNLLFFTFAAALGYRRKIRTLVGGMCETDYSGYADCRDNTLKSLQVTLSLGLDEPVVIETPLMWLDKAATWRLTESLGGEAFVELVRHETHTCYLGNRTDWHEWGYGCGECPACRLRAQGWIAYRQGKE
;
A
#
# COMPACT_ATOMS: atom_id res chain seq x y z
N MET A 1 -6.93 24.43 7.83
CA MET A 1 -5.74 23.66 7.41
C MET A 1 -4.71 23.81 8.51
N THR A 2 -4.57 22.82 9.37
CA THR A 2 -3.50 22.80 10.39
C THR A 2 -2.19 22.61 9.63
N ASN A 3 -1.28 23.58 9.71
CA ASN A 3 0.11 23.42 9.28
C ASN A 3 0.70 22.24 10.07
N LEU A 4 0.70 21.04 9.48
CA LEU A 4 1.49 19.93 9.99
C LEU A 4 2.94 20.29 9.68
N GLU A 5 3.73 20.60 10.73
CA GLU A 5 5.16 20.78 10.57
C GLU A 5 5.75 19.53 9.89
N THR A 6 6.39 19.73 8.75
CA THR A 6 7.05 18.64 8.03
C THR A 6 8.19 18.10 8.89
N ARG A 7 8.31 16.77 8.97
CA ARG A 7 9.45 16.15 9.63
C ARG A 7 10.68 16.28 8.73
N PRO A 8 11.80 16.82 9.21
CA PRO A 8 13.02 16.84 8.42
C PRO A 8 13.45 15.40 8.10
N GLY A 9 13.71 15.14 6.84
CA GLY A 9 14.12 13.82 6.34
C GLY A 9 13.21 13.27 5.27
N GLY A 10 13.55 12.08 4.77
CA GLY A 10 12.82 11.40 3.71
C GLY A 10 11.99 10.22 4.20
N ALA A 11 10.96 9.88 3.44
CA ALA A 11 10.23 8.62 3.57
C ALA A 11 10.32 7.79 2.28
N LEU A 12 10.40 6.46 2.42
CA LEU A 12 10.30 5.49 1.33
C LEU A 12 9.00 4.70 1.51
N VAL A 13 8.07 4.86 0.57
CA VAL A 13 6.75 4.26 0.63
C VAL A 13 6.75 2.95 -0.16
N LEU A 14 6.38 1.84 0.48
CA LEU A 14 6.02 0.60 -0.20
C LEU A 14 4.73 0.85 -0.99
N PHE A 15 4.87 0.98 -2.31
CA PHE A 15 3.82 1.49 -3.17
C PHE A 15 3.42 0.48 -4.24
N SER A 16 2.24 -0.11 -4.10
CA SER A 16 1.68 -1.08 -5.06
C SER A 16 0.79 -0.45 -6.15
N GLY A 17 0.33 0.80 -5.96
CA GLY A 17 -0.69 1.41 -6.81
C GLY A 17 -2.13 1.05 -6.42
N GLY A 18 -2.31 0.37 -5.29
CA GLY A 18 -3.61 0.12 -4.69
C GLY A 18 -4.08 1.26 -3.79
N GLN A 19 -5.34 1.21 -3.36
CA GLN A 19 -5.97 2.23 -2.49
C GLN A 19 -5.11 2.56 -1.27
N ASP A 20 -4.72 1.55 -0.50
CA ASP A 20 -4.04 1.72 0.78
C ASP A 20 -2.66 2.36 0.62
N SER A 21 -1.86 1.85 -0.31
CA SER A 21 -0.53 2.40 -0.59
C SER A 21 -0.58 3.82 -1.17
N THR A 22 -1.63 4.15 -1.92
CA THR A 22 -1.86 5.50 -2.45
C THR A 22 -2.23 6.48 -1.32
N THR A 23 -3.09 6.05 -0.39
CA THR A 23 -3.41 6.84 0.81
C THR A 23 -2.17 7.06 1.67
N CYS A 24 -1.35 6.02 1.87
CA CYS A 24 -0.07 6.12 2.59
C CYS A 24 0.93 7.05 1.90
N LEU A 25 0.95 7.08 0.57
CA LEU A 25 1.80 7.99 -0.18
C LEU A 25 1.38 9.45 0.05
N ALA A 26 0.10 9.78 -0.02
CA ALA A 26 -0.39 11.11 0.30
C ALA A 26 -0.14 11.50 1.77
N TRP A 27 -0.29 10.53 2.70
CA TRP A 27 0.06 10.71 4.10
C TRP A 27 1.55 11.05 4.28
N ALA A 28 2.43 10.36 3.58
CA ALA A 28 3.87 10.65 3.63
C ALA A 28 4.18 12.03 3.04
N LEU A 29 3.60 12.37 1.89
CA LEU A 29 3.77 13.67 1.24
C LEU A 29 3.28 14.85 2.11
N SER A 30 2.32 14.62 3.01
CA SER A 30 1.87 15.64 3.95
C SER A 30 2.79 15.85 5.15
N ARG A 31 3.82 14.99 5.35
CA ARG A 31 4.66 14.94 6.56
C ARG A 31 6.15 15.03 6.32
N PHE A 32 6.63 14.66 5.12
CA PHE A 32 8.05 14.61 4.82
C PHE A 32 8.39 15.53 3.65
N ASP A 33 9.57 16.14 3.70
CA ASP A 33 10.05 17.04 2.65
C ASP A 33 10.47 16.29 1.38
N ARG A 34 10.79 15.00 1.52
CA ARG A 34 11.18 14.12 0.41
C ARG A 34 10.52 12.77 0.58
N VAL A 35 9.77 12.33 -0.43
CA VAL A 35 9.12 11.03 -0.43
C VAL A 35 9.52 10.29 -1.71
N GLU A 36 10.05 9.09 -1.56
CA GLU A 36 10.33 8.19 -2.66
C GLU A 36 9.39 6.99 -2.57
N THR A 37 9.15 6.32 -3.68
CA THR A 37 8.31 5.12 -3.72
C THR A 37 9.11 3.91 -4.16
N VAL A 38 8.72 2.73 -3.67
CA VAL A 38 9.26 1.46 -4.12
C VAL A 38 8.15 0.45 -4.36
N GLY A 39 8.11 -0.10 -5.57
CA GLY A 39 7.26 -1.22 -5.93
C GLY A 39 8.05 -2.51 -6.02
N VAL A 40 7.36 -3.62 -5.85
CA VAL A 40 7.97 -4.94 -5.85
C VAL A 40 7.27 -5.83 -6.88
N ARG A 41 8.06 -6.38 -7.80
CA ARG A 41 7.63 -7.51 -8.65
C ARG A 41 7.99 -8.80 -7.94
N TYR A 42 7.01 -9.60 -7.60
CA TYR A 42 7.22 -10.86 -6.88
C TYR A 42 6.59 -12.09 -7.60
N GLY A 43 6.34 -11.95 -8.91
CA GLY A 43 5.69 -12.98 -9.71
C GLY A 43 4.17 -12.98 -9.61
N GLN A 44 3.56 -11.84 -9.26
CA GLN A 44 2.10 -11.68 -9.26
C GLN A 44 1.51 -11.92 -10.66
N ARG A 45 0.29 -12.48 -10.69
CA ARG A 45 -0.42 -12.88 -11.93
C ARG A 45 -0.71 -11.72 -12.88
N HIS A 46 -0.87 -10.51 -12.38
CA HIS A 46 -1.36 -9.38 -13.15
C HIS A 46 -0.42 -8.17 -13.04
N ASP A 47 0.04 -7.69 -14.19
CA ASP A 47 0.88 -6.48 -14.31
C ASP A 47 0.08 -5.16 -14.20
N VAL A 48 -1.24 -5.25 -14.03
CA VAL A 48 -2.12 -4.08 -13.94
C VAL A 48 -1.72 -3.15 -12.79
N GLU A 49 -1.22 -3.69 -11.67
CA GLU A 49 -0.72 -2.90 -10.55
C GLU A 49 0.43 -1.99 -10.97
N MET A 50 1.36 -2.48 -11.79
CA MET A 50 2.51 -1.69 -12.24
C MET A 50 2.09 -0.53 -13.16
N THR A 51 1.04 -0.72 -13.95
CA THR A 51 0.44 0.35 -14.76
C THR A 51 -0.26 1.36 -13.88
N CYS A 52 -1.07 0.91 -12.91
CA CYS A 52 -1.76 1.77 -11.95
C CYS A 52 -0.77 2.62 -11.13
N ARG A 53 0.37 2.05 -10.72
CA ARG A 53 1.43 2.81 -10.02
C ARG A 53 1.85 4.05 -10.81
N ARG A 54 2.18 3.88 -12.09
CA ARG A 54 2.62 5.00 -12.96
C ARG A 54 1.52 6.04 -13.12
N ASN A 55 0.29 5.61 -13.33
CA ASN A 55 -0.85 6.51 -13.49
C ASN A 55 -1.12 7.31 -12.20
N VAL A 56 -1.14 6.65 -11.05
CA VAL A 56 -1.32 7.30 -9.74
C VAL A 56 -0.23 8.33 -9.49
N LEU A 57 1.04 8.00 -9.71
CA LEU A 57 2.14 8.94 -9.51
C LEU A 57 2.01 10.17 -10.42
N ALA A 58 1.67 9.96 -11.69
CA ALA A 58 1.46 11.06 -12.64
C ALA A 58 0.27 11.94 -12.23
N ALA A 59 -0.86 11.32 -11.82
CA ALA A 59 -2.05 12.03 -11.39
C ALA A 59 -1.82 12.82 -10.08
N MET A 60 -1.10 12.24 -9.11
CA MET A 60 -0.76 12.93 -7.86
C MET A 60 0.14 14.14 -8.10
N ARG A 61 1.14 14.03 -8.98
CA ARG A 61 1.98 15.17 -9.39
C ARG A 61 1.15 16.28 -10.04
N ALA A 62 0.26 15.92 -10.95
CA ALA A 62 -0.61 16.88 -11.63
C ALA A 62 -1.63 17.55 -10.68
N MET A 63 -2.06 16.84 -9.63
CA MET A 63 -3.07 17.32 -8.69
C MET A 63 -2.53 18.38 -7.72
N SER A 64 -1.26 18.31 -7.33
CA SER A 64 -0.69 19.19 -6.30
C SER A 64 0.77 19.51 -6.60
N ALA A 65 1.07 20.80 -6.81
CA ALA A 65 2.44 21.29 -6.98
C ALA A 65 3.32 21.00 -5.74
N ASP A 66 2.74 21.02 -4.53
CA ASP A 66 3.45 20.68 -3.28
C ASP A 66 3.81 19.17 -3.26
N TRP A 67 2.90 18.31 -3.68
CA TRP A 67 3.20 16.88 -3.79
C TRP A 67 4.23 16.60 -4.89
N ASP A 68 4.14 17.27 -6.03
CA ASP A 68 5.13 17.11 -7.11
C ASP A 68 6.54 17.51 -6.66
N ALA A 69 6.65 18.61 -5.91
CA ALA A 69 7.93 19.08 -5.38
C ALA A 69 8.58 18.11 -4.39
N ARG A 70 7.79 17.35 -3.62
CA ARG A 70 8.26 16.39 -2.59
C ARG A 70 8.40 14.96 -3.11
N LEU A 71 7.66 14.61 -4.18
CA LEU A 71 7.66 13.26 -4.74
C LEU A 71 8.91 13.03 -5.59
N GLY A 72 9.84 12.27 -5.05
CA GLY A 72 11.10 11.90 -5.67
C GLY A 72 11.01 10.71 -6.64
N PRO A 73 12.11 9.96 -6.81
CA PRO A 73 12.18 8.78 -7.66
C PRO A 73 11.20 7.68 -7.24
N ASP A 74 10.68 6.96 -8.27
CA ASP A 74 10.00 5.69 -8.11
C ASP A 74 10.98 4.55 -8.39
N HIS A 75 11.10 3.63 -7.44
CA HIS A 75 11.99 2.47 -7.53
C HIS A 75 11.18 1.20 -7.79
N GLU A 76 11.81 0.25 -8.44
CA GLU A 76 11.23 -1.07 -8.67
C GLU A 76 12.25 -2.15 -8.26
N LEU A 77 11.80 -3.11 -7.46
CA LEU A 77 12.59 -4.25 -7.02
C LEU A 77 12.04 -5.53 -7.64
N ASP A 78 12.91 -6.30 -8.27
CA ASP A 78 12.56 -7.64 -8.76
C ASP A 78 12.82 -8.67 -7.66
N MET A 79 11.72 -9.26 -7.18
CA MET A 79 11.70 -10.35 -6.20
C MET A 79 10.94 -11.57 -6.76
N SER A 80 11.03 -11.81 -8.07
CA SER A 80 10.32 -12.90 -8.77
C SER A 80 10.62 -14.29 -8.19
N LEU A 81 11.76 -14.45 -7.52
CA LEU A 81 12.09 -15.66 -6.75
C LEU A 81 11.01 -15.99 -5.70
N LEU A 82 10.39 -14.97 -5.09
CA LEU A 82 9.33 -15.19 -4.11
C LEU A 82 8.11 -15.88 -4.74
N GLY A 83 7.79 -15.54 -5.99
CA GLY A 83 6.75 -16.23 -6.76
C GLY A 83 7.10 -17.69 -7.11
N GLN A 84 8.39 -18.03 -7.19
CA GLN A 84 8.84 -19.42 -7.45
C GLN A 84 8.71 -20.30 -6.21
N ILE A 85 8.97 -19.76 -5.02
CA ILE A 85 8.89 -20.50 -3.76
C ILE A 85 7.49 -20.48 -3.13
N SER A 86 6.60 -19.59 -3.57
CA SER A 86 5.21 -19.53 -3.09
C SER A 86 4.26 -20.26 -4.03
N ASP A 87 3.36 -21.07 -3.46
CA ASP A 87 2.27 -21.74 -4.18
C ASP A 87 0.93 -21.16 -3.73
N CYS A 88 0.66 -19.91 -4.11
CA CYS A 88 -0.54 -19.19 -3.70
C CYS A 88 -1.35 -18.65 -4.89
N ALA A 89 -2.61 -18.32 -4.67
CA ALA A 89 -3.52 -17.82 -5.71
C ALA A 89 -3.13 -16.47 -6.31
N LEU A 90 -2.21 -15.72 -5.68
CA LEU A 90 -1.67 -14.48 -6.24
C LEU A 90 -0.51 -14.72 -7.22
N THR A 91 0.16 -15.88 -7.15
CA THR A 91 1.30 -16.23 -7.99
C THR A 91 0.99 -17.40 -8.95
N ARG A 92 -0.10 -18.13 -8.73
CA ARG A 92 -0.53 -19.29 -9.52
C ARG A 92 -1.99 -19.15 -9.95
N GLU A 93 -2.37 -19.85 -11.02
CA GLU A 93 -3.77 -19.97 -11.45
C GLU A 93 -4.51 -20.96 -10.53
N ARG A 94 -5.07 -20.44 -9.44
CA ARG A 94 -5.89 -21.18 -8.47
C ARG A 94 -7.12 -20.35 -8.11
N ALA A 95 -8.21 -21.04 -7.75
CA ALA A 95 -9.38 -20.40 -7.16
C ALA A 95 -9.00 -19.71 -5.83
N LEU A 96 -9.71 -18.62 -5.49
CA LEU A 96 -9.51 -17.93 -4.21
C LEU A 96 -10.28 -18.69 -3.13
N GLU A 97 -9.56 -19.31 -2.21
CA GLU A 97 -10.12 -20.20 -1.18
C GLU A 97 -9.45 -19.95 0.18
N TRP A 98 -10.08 -20.43 1.24
CA TRP A 98 -9.49 -20.52 2.56
C TRP A 98 -8.84 -21.87 2.74
N GLU A 99 -7.60 -21.90 3.19
CA GLU A 99 -6.90 -23.15 3.53
C GLU A 99 -7.46 -23.73 4.85
N ALA A 100 -7.26 -25.03 5.07
CA ALA A 100 -7.76 -25.73 6.25
C ALA A 100 -7.24 -25.14 7.58
N ASN A 101 -6.11 -24.42 7.55
CA ASN A 101 -5.53 -23.71 8.70
C ASN A 101 -6.14 -22.33 8.97
N GLY A 102 -7.18 -21.94 8.20
CA GLY A 102 -7.85 -20.64 8.33
C GLY A 102 -7.09 -19.46 7.72
N VAL A 103 -6.02 -19.69 6.95
CA VAL A 103 -5.29 -18.66 6.21
C VAL A 103 -5.78 -18.63 4.77
N PRO A 104 -6.02 -17.45 4.16
CA PRO A 104 -6.37 -17.37 2.75
C PRO A 104 -5.24 -17.91 1.86
N ASN A 105 -5.57 -18.65 0.82
CA ASN A 105 -4.58 -19.14 -0.16
C ASN A 105 -3.94 -18.03 -1.02
N THR A 106 -4.28 -16.78 -0.74
CA THR A 106 -3.58 -15.57 -1.23
C THR A 106 -2.38 -15.18 -0.37
N PHE A 107 -2.13 -15.87 0.73
CA PHE A 107 -0.99 -15.60 1.59
C PHE A 107 0.32 -16.03 0.91
N VAL A 108 1.22 -15.06 0.74
CA VAL A 108 2.61 -15.29 0.30
C VAL A 108 3.48 -15.24 1.56
N PRO A 109 4.03 -16.36 2.03
CA PRO A 109 4.76 -16.43 3.30
C PRO A 109 5.88 -15.39 3.38
N ALA A 110 5.91 -14.62 4.48
CA ALA A 110 6.91 -13.59 4.79
C ALA A 110 7.01 -12.45 3.76
N ARG A 111 6.05 -12.29 2.86
CA ARG A 111 6.10 -11.29 1.78
C ARG A 111 6.38 -9.89 2.31
N ASN A 112 5.62 -9.43 3.30
CA ASN A 112 5.76 -8.06 3.81
C ASN A 112 7.07 -7.88 4.60
N LEU A 113 7.55 -8.93 5.29
CA LEU A 113 8.86 -8.90 5.97
C LEU A 113 9.99 -8.70 4.95
N LEU A 114 9.96 -9.44 3.85
CA LEU A 114 10.94 -9.33 2.77
C LEU A 114 10.85 -7.96 2.09
N PHE A 115 9.65 -7.46 1.82
CA PHE A 115 9.46 -6.15 1.20
C PHE A 115 10.08 -5.03 2.06
N PHE A 116 9.80 -5.01 3.36
CA PHE A 116 10.41 -4.03 4.27
C PHE A 116 11.92 -4.21 4.40
N THR A 117 12.42 -5.44 4.39
CA THR A 117 13.86 -5.71 4.46
C THR A 117 14.60 -5.15 3.24
N PHE A 118 14.09 -5.38 2.04
CA PHE A 118 14.68 -4.82 0.82
C PHE A 118 14.47 -3.30 0.73
N ALA A 119 13.33 -2.80 1.17
CA ALA A 119 13.10 -1.35 1.25
C ALA A 119 14.06 -0.68 2.25
N ALA A 120 14.39 -1.32 3.38
CA ALA A 120 15.38 -0.82 4.33
C ALA A 120 16.79 -0.75 3.72
N ALA A 121 17.21 -1.77 2.96
CA ALA A 121 18.48 -1.78 2.25
C ALA A 121 18.54 -0.67 1.18
N LEU A 122 17.45 -0.44 0.43
CA LEU A 122 17.34 0.67 -0.51
C LEU A 122 17.36 2.01 0.25
N GLY A 123 16.58 2.14 1.31
CA GLY A 123 16.52 3.34 2.17
C GLY A 123 17.90 3.70 2.74
N TYR A 124 18.67 2.72 3.20
CA TYR A 124 20.05 2.90 3.65
C TYR A 124 20.91 3.58 2.56
N ARG A 125 20.86 3.06 1.33
CA ARG A 125 21.58 3.65 0.19
C ARG A 125 21.07 5.04 -0.20
N ARG A 126 19.79 5.30 0.00
CA ARG A 126 19.13 6.58 -0.30
C ARG A 126 19.21 7.58 0.86
N LYS A 127 19.76 7.20 2.03
CA LYS A 127 19.75 7.96 3.28
C LYS A 127 18.34 8.31 3.74
N ILE A 128 17.42 7.36 3.58
CA ILE A 128 16.03 7.44 4.02
C ILE A 128 15.84 6.39 5.11
N ARG A 129 15.46 6.82 6.30
CA ARG A 129 15.32 5.95 7.48
C ARG A 129 13.88 5.58 7.79
N THR A 130 12.92 6.32 7.23
CA THR A 130 11.49 6.05 7.44
C THR A 130 10.93 5.26 6.26
N LEU A 131 10.38 4.09 6.55
CA LEU A 131 9.67 3.24 5.61
C LEU A 131 8.18 3.34 5.90
N VAL A 132 7.36 3.48 4.88
CA VAL A 132 5.91 3.61 5.05
C VAL A 132 5.20 2.48 4.31
N GLY A 133 4.28 1.79 4.99
CA GLY A 133 3.50 0.71 4.41
C GLY A 133 2.01 0.79 4.73
N GLY A 134 1.19 0.29 3.83
CA GLY A 134 -0.28 0.26 3.95
C GLY A 134 -0.82 -0.98 4.67
N MET A 135 -0.04 -1.58 5.59
CA MET A 135 -0.48 -2.71 6.38
C MET A 135 -1.53 -2.28 7.39
N CYS A 136 -2.51 -3.16 7.58
CA CYS A 136 -3.66 -2.92 8.43
C CYS A 136 -4.03 -4.21 9.17
N GLU A 137 -4.21 -4.14 10.47
CA GLU A 137 -4.59 -5.28 11.31
C GLU A 137 -6.11 -5.45 11.40
N THR A 138 -6.87 -4.38 11.16
CA THR A 138 -8.34 -4.36 11.21
C THR A 138 -9.00 -4.93 9.94
N ASP A 139 -8.29 -4.92 8.83
CA ASP A 139 -8.75 -5.50 7.56
C ASP A 139 -8.57 -7.01 7.56
N TYR A 140 -9.32 -7.74 8.25
CA TYR A 140 -9.37 -9.17 8.48
C TYR A 140 -8.74 -10.08 7.37
N SER A 141 -7.53 -9.74 6.91
CA SER A 141 -6.79 -10.56 5.95
C SER A 141 -6.09 -11.75 6.61
N GLY A 142 -5.98 -11.75 7.95
CA GLY A 142 -5.36 -12.82 8.72
C GLY A 142 -3.85 -12.96 8.54
N TYR A 143 -3.22 -12.10 7.79
CA TYR A 143 -1.79 -12.20 7.50
C TYR A 143 -0.94 -11.78 8.70
N ALA A 144 -0.20 -12.75 9.26
CA ALA A 144 0.65 -12.51 10.43
C ALA A 144 1.75 -11.46 10.19
N ASP A 145 2.21 -11.32 8.94
CA ASP A 145 3.23 -10.35 8.53
C ASP A 145 2.70 -8.93 8.31
N CYS A 146 1.39 -8.70 8.50
CA CYS A 146 0.77 -7.37 8.52
C CYS A 146 0.58 -6.82 9.94
N ARG A 147 0.75 -7.63 10.99
CA ARG A 147 0.46 -7.25 12.38
C ARG A 147 1.43 -6.21 12.91
N ASP A 148 0.93 -5.30 13.74
CA ASP A 148 1.72 -4.22 14.34
C ASP A 148 2.95 -4.73 15.12
N ASN A 149 2.76 -5.75 15.95
CA ASN A 149 3.87 -6.34 16.71
C ASN A 149 4.93 -7.01 15.83
N THR A 150 4.53 -7.61 14.70
CA THR A 150 5.46 -8.20 13.73
C THR A 150 6.31 -7.10 13.08
N LEU A 151 5.69 -6.00 12.64
CA LEU A 151 6.39 -4.90 11.99
C LEU A 151 7.29 -4.12 12.98
N LYS A 152 6.87 -3.95 14.23
CA LYS A 152 7.70 -3.37 15.29
C LYS A 152 8.92 -4.23 15.59
N SER A 153 8.77 -5.55 15.67
CA SER A 153 9.89 -6.47 15.84
C SER A 153 10.87 -6.40 14.66
N LEU A 154 10.33 -6.33 13.43
CA LEU A 154 11.13 -6.16 12.22
C LEU A 154 11.89 -4.83 12.23
N GLN A 155 11.26 -3.73 12.64
CA GLN A 155 11.91 -2.43 12.78
C GLN A 155 13.14 -2.50 13.68
N VAL A 156 13.03 -3.17 14.84
CA VAL A 156 14.16 -3.38 15.76
C VAL A 156 15.25 -4.19 15.09
N THR A 157 14.88 -5.30 14.44
CA THR A 157 15.83 -6.17 13.72
C THR A 157 16.59 -5.41 12.63
N LEU A 158 15.89 -4.62 11.83
CA LEU A 158 16.49 -3.83 10.74
C LEU A 158 17.40 -2.73 11.31
N SER A 159 17.00 -2.07 12.39
CA SER A 159 17.82 -1.05 13.04
C SER A 159 19.14 -1.63 13.57
N LEU A 160 19.08 -2.79 14.21
CA LEU A 160 20.28 -3.49 14.70
C LEU A 160 21.15 -4.00 13.56
N GLY A 161 20.54 -4.59 12.53
CA GLY A 161 21.27 -5.20 11.41
C GLY A 161 21.94 -4.20 10.47
N LEU A 162 21.42 -2.98 10.40
CA LEU A 162 21.98 -1.89 9.58
C LEU A 162 22.87 -0.93 10.38
N ASP A 163 22.93 -1.09 11.71
CA ASP A 163 23.58 -0.16 12.65
C ASP A 163 23.12 1.30 12.45
N GLU A 164 21.86 1.46 12.05
CA GLU A 164 21.21 2.76 11.86
C GLU A 164 19.73 2.69 12.27
N PRO A 165 19.14 3.76 12.84
CA PRO A 165 17.72 3.76 13.18
C PRO A 165 16.86 3.63 11.93
N VAL A 166 16.04 2.59 11.88
CA VAL A 166 14.98 2.40 10.89
C VAL A 166 13.64 2.63 11.58
N VAL A 167 12.73 3.35 10.96
CA VAL A 167 11.37 3.58 11.44
C VAL A 167 10.39 2.99 10.42
N ILE A 168 9.46 2.14 10.87
CA ILE A 168 8.37 1.63 10.05
C ILE A 168 7.08 2.32 10.49
N GLU A 169 6.51 3.13 9.60
CA GLU A 169 5.23 3.81 9.79
C GLU A 169 4.13 3.08 9.03
N THR A 170 3.04 2.81 9.73
CA THR A 170 1.87 2.11 9.18
C THR A 170 0.61 2.92 9.45
N PRO A 171 0.35 3.98 8.67
CA PRO A 171 -0.72 4.95 8.95
C PRO A 171 -2.12 4.35 9.01
N LEU A 172 -2.31 3.17 8.40
CA LEU A 172 -3.59 2.49 8.31
C LEU A 172 -3.76 1.37 9.32
N MET A 173 -2.78 1.10 10.19
CA MET A 173 -2.72 -0.09 11.04
C MET A 173 -4.02 -0.36 11.80
N TRP A 174 -4.68 0.69 12.30
CA TRP A 174 -5.88 0.60 13.13
C TRP A 174 -7.13 1.18 12.46
N LEU A 175 -7.06 1.45 11.15
CA LEU A 175 -8.18 1.99 10.39
C LEU A 175 -8.93 0.88 9.65
N ASP A 176 -10.25 0.91 9.70
CA ASP A 176 -11.09 0.16 8.77
C ASP A 176 -11.13 0.82 7.38
N LYS A 177 -11.72 0.16 6.40
CA LYS A 177 -11.76 0.70 5.03
C LYS A 177 -12.56 2.00 4.91
N ALA A 178 -13.58 2.20 5.73
CA ALA A 178 -14.31 3.48 5.75
C ALA A 178 -13.44 4.60 6.32
N ALA A 179 -12.67 4.33 7.38
CA ALA A 179 -11.71 5.28 7.93
C ALA A 179 -10.55 5.56 6.96
N THR A 180 -10.12 4.56 6.19
CA THR A 180 -9.13 4.75 5.11
C THR A 180 -9.66 5.71 4.03
N TRP A 181 -10.92 5.60 3.61
CA TRP A 181 -11.55 6.55 2.69
C TRP A 181 -11.65 7.96 3.30
N ARG A 182 -12.03 8.08 4.58
CA ARG A 182 -12.04 9.37 5.28
C ARG A 182 -10.64 10.01 5.37
N LEU A 183 -9.62 9.20 5.65
CA LEU A 183 -8.23 9.66 5.62
C LEU A 183 -7.83 10.13 4.22
N THR A 184 -8.16 9.37 3.17
CA THR A 184 -7.94 9.77 1.78
C THR A 184 -8.53 11.15 1.51
N GLU A 185 -9.79 11.36 1.85
CA GLU A 185 -10.46 12.66 1.69
C GLU A 185 -9.78 13.78 2.49
N SER A 186 -9.40 13.52 3.73
CA SER A 186 -8.75 14.52 4.60
C SER A 186 -7.39 14.99 4.07
N LEU A 187 -6.69 14.15 3.29
CA LEU A 187 -5.37 14.43 2.73
C LEU A 187 -5.42 15.26 1.44
N GLY A 188 -6.41 15.06 0.59
CA GLY A 188 -6.46 15.72 -0.72
C GLY A 188 -7.88 16.09 -1.19
N GLY A 189 -8.88 16.06 -0.31
CA GLY A 189 -10.26 16.37 -0.63
C GLY A 189 -10.92 15.35 -1.56
N GLU A 190 -12.11 15.72 -2.07
CA GLU A 190 -12.87 14.88 -2.99
C GLU A 190 -12.08 14.57 -4.29
N ALA A 191 -11.27 15.51 -4.76
CA ALA A 191 -10.43 15.29 -5.96
C ALA A 191 -9.47 14.11 -5.77
N PHE A 192 -8.91 13.94 -4.57
CA PHE A 192 -8.03 12.81 -4.28
C PHE A 192 -8.82 11.50 -4.09
N VAL A 193 -10.02 11.56 -3.54
CA VAL A 193 -10.93 10.41 -3.49
C VAL A 193 -11.23 9.92 -4.91
N GLU A 194 -11.56 10.82 -5.84
CA GLU A 194 -11.80 10.48 -7.24
C GLU A 194 -10.54 9.90 -7.92
N LEU A 195 -9.36 10.47 -7.68
CA LEU A 195 -8.10 9.90 -8.16
C LEU A 195 -7.94 8.45 -7.68
N VAL A 196 -8.16 8.18 -6.39
CA VAL A 196 -8.04 6.83 -5.82
C VAL A 196 -9.07 5.89 -6.43
N ARG A 197 -10.30 6.33 -6.70
CA ARG A 197 -11.34 5.52 -7.37
C ARG A 197 -10.93 5.13 -8.78
N HIS A 198 -10.40 6.09 -9.55
CA HIS A 198 -10.13 5.92 -10.99
C HIS A 198 -8.78 5.26 -11.27
N GLU A 199 -7.72 5.62 -10.54
CA GLU A 199 -6.35 5.24 -10.91
C GLU A 199 -5.82 4.03 -10.14
N THR A 200 -6.39 3.71 -8.96
CA THR A 200 -5.88 2.59 -8.17
C THR A 200 -6.47 1.24 -8.59
N HIS A 201 -5.76 0.18 -8.25
CA HIS A 201 -6.20 -1.20 -8.44
C HIS A 201 -6.25 -1.96 -7.11
N THR A 202 -7.28 -2.81 -6.94
CA THR A 202 -7.46 -3.61 -5.72
C THR A 202 -7.84 -5.06 -6.04
N CYS A 203 -8.39 -5.32 -7.23
CA CYS A 203 -8.97 -6.61 -7.60
C CYS A 203 -7.90 -7.72 -7.73
N TYR A 204 -8.04 -8.80 -6.98
CA TYR A 204 -7.14 -9.96 -7.06
C TYR A 204 -7.19 -10.69 -8.40
N LEU A 205 -8.25 -10.51 -9.17
CA LEU A 205 -8.42 -11.12 -10.50
C LEU A 205 -7.93 -10.21 -11.64
N GLY A 206 -7.32 -9.07 -11.34
CA GLY A 206 -6.81 -8.13 -12.34
C GLY A 206 -7.90 -7.40 -13.14
N ASN A 207 -9.18 -7.51 -12.75
CA ASN A 207 -10.27 -6.85 -13.48
C ASN A 207 -10.19 -5.33 -13.31
N ARG A 208 -10.09 -4.62 -14.43
CA ARG A 208 -10.11 -3.16 -14.54
C ARG A 208 -11.07 -2.69 -15.66
N THR A 209 -12.02 -3.50 -16.05
CA THR A 209 -13.05 -3.17 -17.03
C THR A 209 -14.37 -2.78 -16.37
N ASP A 210 -14.72 -3.47 -15.28
CA ASP A 210 -15.99 -3.28 -14.59
C ASP A 210 -15.86 -2.13 -13.59
N TRP A 211 -16.68 -1.09 -13.81
CA TRP A 211 -16.72 0.11 -12.98
C TRP A 211 -17.84 0.03 -11.94
N HIS A 212 -17.51 0.40 -10.72
CA HIS A 212 -18.42 0.53 -9.58
C HIS A 212 -18.25 1.89 -8.91
N GLU A 213 -19.15 2.29 -8.03
CA GLU A 213 -19.04 3.54 -7.28
C GLU A 213 -17.73 3.65 -6.47
N TRP A 214 -17.18 2.55 -6.04
CA TRP A 214 -15.91 2.46 -5.32
C TRP A 214 -14.66 2.33 -6.22
N GLY A 215 -14.81 2.28 -7.53
CA GLY A 215 -13.74 2.13 -8.51
C GLY A 215 -13.80 0.83 -9.32
N TYR A 216 -12.72 0.49 -10.03
CA TYR A 216 -12.64 -0.69 -10.88
C TYR A 216 -12.43 -2.00 -10.08
N GLY A 217 -13.06 -3.08 -10.53
CA GLY A 217 -12.86 -4.42 -9.98
C GLY A 217 -13.96 -5.40 -10.35
N CYS A 218 -13.79 -6.70 -10.06
CA CYS A 218 -14.79 -7.73 -10.35
C CYS A 218 -16.03 -7.70 -9.43
N GLY A 219 -16.00 -6.96 -8.32
CA GLY A 219 -17.07 -6.90 -7.33
C GLY A 219 -17.17 -8.13 -6.39
N GLU A 220 -16.53 -9.25 -6.72
CA GLU A 220 -16.76 -10.55 -6.06
C GLU A 220 -15.56 -11.03 -5.21
N CYS A 221 -14.32 -10.73 -5.60
CA CYS A 221 -13.18 -11.17 -4.82
C CYS A 221 -13.11 -10.49 -3.43
N PRO A 222 -12.44 -11.09 -2.44
CA PRO A 222 -12.38 -10.54 -1.08
C PRO A 222 -11.94 -9.08 -1.04
N ALA A 223 -10.95 -8.70 -1.83
CA ALA A 223 -10.46 -7.32 -1.87
C ALA A 223 -11.49 -6.32 -2.44
N CYS A 224 -12.24 -6.71 -3.49
CA CYS A 224 -13.31 -5.89 -4.04
C CYS A 224 -14.47 -5.72 -3.04
N ARG A 225 -14.89 -6.81 -2.38
CA ARG A 225 -15.94 -6.76 -1.36
C ARG A 225 -15.57 -5.84 -0.20
N LEU A 226 -14.35 -5.96 0.30
CA LEU A 226 -13.85 -5.14 1.41
C LEU A 226 -13.81 -3.65 1.02
N ARG A 227 -13.33 -3.34 -0.19
CA ARG A 227 -13.30 -1.96 -0.71
C ARG A 227 -14.70 -1.40 -0.89
N ALA A 228 -15.64 -2.19 -1.43
CA ALA A 228 -17.04 -1.81 -1.61
C ALA A 228 -17.74 -1.52 -0.26
N GLN A 229 -17.58 -2.41 0.72
CA GLN A 229 -18.15 -2.22 2.06
C GLN A 229 -17.62 -0.96 2.72
N GLY A 230 -16.31 -0.72 2.63
CA GLY A 230 -15.68 0.49 3.13
C GLY A 230 -16.20 1.76 2.44
N TRP A 231 -16.42 1.70 1.13
CA TRP A 231 -17.02 2.82 0.37
C TRP A 231 -18.44 3.13 0.83
N ILE A 232 -19.31 2.13 0.95
CA ILE A 232 -20.69 2.30 1.40
C ILE A 232 -20.71 2.94 2.79
N ALA A 233 -19.93 2.40 3.74
CA ALA A 233 -19.89 2.93 5.12
C ALA A 233 -19.28 4.35 5.17
N TYR A 234 -18.32 4.68 4.33
CA TYR A 234 -17.78 6.03 4.19
C TYR A 234 -18.84 7.01 3.67
N ARG A 235 -19.62 6.61 2.66
CA ARG A 235 -20.68 7.47 2.09
C ARG A 235 -21.82 7.69 3.07
N GLN A 236 -22.24 6.67 3.79
CA GLN A 236 -23.27 6.78 4.85
C GLN A 236 -22.86 7.70 6.01
N GLY A 237 -21.60 7.77 6.33
CA GLY A 237 -21.08 8.68 7.37
C GLY A 237 -20.97 10.15 6.94
N LYS A 238 -21.33 10.48 5.68
CA LYS A 238 -21.41 11.85 5.14
C LYS A 238 -22.84 12.41 5.14
N GLU A 239 -23.86 11.56 5.31
CA GLU A 239 -25.27 11.93 5.45
C GLU A 239 -25.60 12.28 6.91
#